data_3253d4e4a40797538243811147bb48f3
#
_entry.id   3253d4e4a40797538243811147bb48f3
#
_cell.length_a   1.000
_cell.length_b   1.000
_cell.length_c   1.000
_cell.angle_alpha   90.00
_cell.angle_beta   90.00
_cell.angle_gamma   90.00
#
_symmetry.space_group_name_H-M   'P 1'
#
loop_
_entity.id
_entity.type
_entity.pdbx_description
1 polymer ?
#
loop_
_entity_poly.entity_id
_entity_poly.type
_entity_poly.pdbx_seq_one_letter_code
_entity_poly.pdbx_strand_id
1 'polypeptide(L)'
;MIKKIMAVLMTFVLSMSLVGCSNDSSDKKTTPKKTTTSSSIKIKDVSDFQEFDGMIKYFTMDDKKIAIPETVGEYANYLSQVGTVTLNDTGYKVEDVELEGNGISSMAAYLNVELDSGDEAHFYLRYENPTKKTISVAEASVTFIEVKYDEYAEEEYDKAAKGIEVETSEGTLALNNKVKYAQVRKLFGDPEQETDGRFHYTDDAGYKYMFDCCNENRNGIFRGFSIEYPSK
;
A
#
# COMPACT_ATOMS: atom_id res chain seq x y z
N MET A 1 44.04 35.00 -2.55
CA MET A 1 43.15 35.70 -3.52
C MET A 1 41.70 35.42 -3.13
N ILE A 2 41.07 36.48 -2.62
CA ILE A 2 39.68 36.47 -2.07
C ILE A 2 38.73 36.67 -3.23
N LYS A 3 37.71 35.82 -3.43
CA LYS A 3 36.56 36.14 -4.26
C LYS A 3 35.27 35.76 -3.52
N LYS A 4 34.74 36.72 -2.92
CA LYS A 4 33.41 37.33 -2.76
C LYS A 4 32.22 36.42 -3.07
N ILE A 5 31.54 36.16 -1.99
CA ILE A 5 30.16 35.67 -1.83
C ILE A 5 29.21 36.80 -2.28
N MET A 6 28.24 36.46 -3.13
CA MET A 6 27.11 37.35 -3.45
C MET A 6 25.82 36.63 -3.07
N ALA A 7 25.27 37.08 -1.94
CA ALA A 7 23.94 36.68 -1.49
C ALA A 7 22.90 37.54 -2.24
N VAL A 8 21.92 36.86 -2.88
CA VAL A 8 20.75 37.52 -3.43
C VAL A 8 19.57 37.24 -2.50
N LEU A 9 19.20 38.26 -1.77
CA LEU A 9 17.97 38.34 -0.98
C LEU A 9 16.80 38.64 -1.95
N MET A 10 15.86 37.73 -2.11
CA MET A 10 14.60 38.03 -2.76
C MET A 10 13.51 38.21 -1.71
N THR A 11 13.19 39.48 -1.46
CA THR A 11 12.06 39.92 -0.67
C THR A 11 10.78 39.75 -1.48
N PHE A 12 9.86 38.86 -1.06
CA PHE A 12 8.49 38.83 -1.59
C PHE A 12 7.58 39.71 -0.74
N VAL A 13 7.04 40.74 -1.39
CA VAL A 13 6.08 41.68 -0.82
C VAL A 13 4.70 41.06 -0.84
N LEU A 14 4.08 40.91 0.33
CA LEU A 14 2.66 40.58 0.48
C LEU A 14 1.82 41.82 0.14
N SER A 15 0.98 41.72 -0.86
CA SER A 15 -0.12 42.66 -1.09
C SER A 15 -1.42 42.10 -0.49
N MET A 16 -1.81 42.67 0.63
CA MET A 16 -3.17 42.52 1.19
C MET A 16 -4.14 43.39 0.41
N SER A 17 -5.17 42.78 -0.14
CA SER A 17 -6.39 43.47 -0.55
C SER A 17 -7.55 43.11 0.37
N LEU A 18 -7.85 44.02 1.27
CA LEU A 18 -9.05 44.05 2.08
C LEU A 18 -10.22 44.53 1.18
N VAL A 19 -11.23 43.71 0.99
CA VAL A 19 -12.56 44.15 0.64
C VAL A 19 -13.51 43.74 1.75
N GLY A 20 -13.92 44.71 2.51
CA GLY A 20 -14.95 44.54 3.51
C GLY A 20 -16.32 44.66 2.88
N CYS A 21 -17.25 43.82 3.30
CA CYS A 21 -18.68 44.15 3.35
C CYS A 21 -19.26 43.46 4.60
N SER A 22 -19.73 44.33 5.47
CA SER A 22 -20.53 44.01 6.64
C SER A 22 -21.89 43.46 6.25
N ASN A 23 -22.37 42.40 6.90
CA ASN A 23 -23.70 42.41 7.46
C ASN A 23 -23.86 41.38 8.58
N ASP A 24 -24.48 41.87 9.61
CA ASP A 24 -24.88 41.27 10.88
C ASP A 24 -25.74 40.02 10.69
N SER A 25 -25.51 38.96 11.45
CA SER A 25 -26.51 38.31 12.32
C SER A 25 -26.01 36.99 12.91
N SER A 26 -26.03 36.97 14.23
CA SER A 26 -26.30 35.85 15.14
C SER A 26 -25.40 34.60 15.13
N ASP A 27 -24.64 34.51 16.19
CA ASP A 27 -24.11 33.32 16.86
C ASP A 27 -24.91 32.03 16.62
N LYS A 28 -24.23 31.03 16.04
CA LYS A 28 -24.34 29.64 16.48
C LYS A 28 -22.99 28.97 16.29
N LYS A 29 -22.27 28.88 17.39
CA LYS A 29 -21.11 28.03 17.59
C LYS A 29 -21.55 26.58 17.42
N THR A 30 -21.41 26.02 16.21
CA THR A 30 -21.67 24.62 15.95
C THR A 30 -20.38 23.85 16.25
N THR A 31 -20.30 23.33 17.45
CA THR A 31 -19.37 22.27 17.82
C THR A 31 -19.61 21.09 16.89
N PRO A 32 -18.59 20.50 16.25
CA PRO A 32 -18.77 19.29 15.45
C PRO A 32 -19.22 18.18 16.39
N LYS A 33 -20.47 17.76 16.21
CA LYS A 33 -21.08 16.64 16.92
C LYS A 33 -20.40 15.38 16.40
N LYS A 34 -19.54 14.80 17.23
CA LYS A 34 -18.93 13.49 17.01
C LYS A 34 -20.08 12.46 16.89
N THR A 35 -20.52 12.21 15.67
CA THR A 35 -21.49 11.15 15.39
C THR A 35 -20.72 9.85 15.36
N THR A 36 -20.60 9.23 16.51
CA THR A 36 -20.12 7.86 16.65
C THR A 36 -21.23 6.93 16.16
N THR A 37 -21.34 6.74 14.87
CA THR A 37 -22.06 5.59 14.32
C THR A 37 -21.00 4.55 14.00
N SER A 38 -20.55 3.86 15.04
CA SER A 38 -19.75 2.65 14.91
C SER A 38 -20.68 1.59 14.30
N SER A 39 -20.70 1.48 12.99
CA SER A 39 -20.97 0.22 12.33
C SER A 39 -19.74 -0.64 12.64
N SER A 40 -19.87 -1.61 13.53
CA SER A 40 -18.81 -2.58 13.79
C SER A 40 -18.60 -3.38 12.51
N ILE A 41 -17.62 -2.96 11.71
CA ILE A 41 -17.10 -3.79 10.64
C ILE A 41 -16.59 -5.04 11.35
N LYS A 42 -17.12 -6.20 10.98
CA LYS A 42 -16.49 -7.46 11.38
C LYS A 42 -15.28 -7.62 10.47
N ILE A 43 -14.17 -7.02 10.89
CA ILE A 43 -12.85 -7.37 10.35
C ILE A 43 -12.70 -8.85 10.69
N LYS A 44 -12.44 -9.70 9.67
CA LYS A 44 -12.15 -11.12 9.91
C LYS A 44 -11.04 -11.20 10.94
N ASP A 45 -11.25 -11.97 11.99
CA ASP A 45 -10.22 -12.20 12.98
C ASP A 45 -9.03 -12.88 12.29
N VAL A 46 -7.82 -12.54 12.71
CA VAL A 46 -6.59 -13.20 12.22
C VAL A 46 -6.64 -14.71 12.43
N SER A 47 -7.42 -15.18 13.41
CA SER A 47 -7.73 -16.61 13.63
C SER A 47 -8.48 -17.27 12.47
N ASP A 48 -9.17 -16.48 11.62
CA ASP A 48 -9.94 -16.97 10.46
C ASP A 48 -9.11 -16.94 9.17
N PHE A 49 -7.78 -17.09 9.29
CA PHE A 49 -6.88 -17.09 8.15
C PHE A 49 -7.34 -18.09 7.08
N GLN A 50 -7.49 -17.58 5.85
CA GLN A 50 -7.76 -18.39 4.67
C GLN A 50 -6.71 -18.10 3.61
N GLU A 51 -6.19 -19.18 3.02
CA GLU A 51 -5.31 -19.05 1.86
C GLU A 51 -6.14 -18.53 0.68
N PHE A 52 -5.56 -17.58 -0.04
CA PHE A 52 -6.17 -17.08 -1.26
C PHE A 52 -6.09 -18.14 -2.37
N ASP A 53 -7.19 -18.31 -3.11
CA ASP A 53 -7.27 -19.27 -4.21
C ASP A 53 -6.76 -18.65 -5.53
N GLY A 54 -5.48 -18.33 -5.57
CA GLY A 54 -4.81 -17.71 -6.70
C GLY A 54 -3.36 -18.16 -6.81
N MET A 55 -2.60 -17.54 -7.74
CA MET A 55 -1.18 -17.85 -7.93
C MET A 55 -0.35 -17.53 -6.69
N ILE A 56 -0.69 -16.44 -5.97
CA ILE A 56 -0.09 -16.08 -4.68
C ILE A 56 -1.12 -16.38 -3.60
N LYS A 57 -0.81 -17.29 -2.69
CA LYS A 57 -1.72 -17.72 -1.62
C LYS A 57 -1.71 -16.80 -0.41
N TYR A 58 -0.52 -16.40 0.01
CA TYR A 58 -0.25 -15.46 1.10
C TYR A 58 1.22 -15.07 1.05
N PHE A 59 1.63 -14.16 1.90
CA PHE A 59 3.05 -13.95 2.17
C PHE A 59 3.30 -13.98 3.68
N THR A 60 4.55 -14.18 4.08
CA THR A 60 4.96 -14.15 5.48
C THR A 60 5.90 -13.00 5.73
N MET A 61 5.77 -12.38 6.89
CA MET A 61 6.67 -11.37 7.42
C MET A 61 6.85 -11.64 8.92
N ASP A 62 8.09 -11.72 9.40
CA ASP A 62 8.39 -12.07 10.80
C ASP A 62 7.63 -13.31 11.27
N ASP A 63 7.65 -14.38 10.48
CA ASP A 63 6.95 -15.65 10.72
C ASP A 63 5.41 -15.54 10.84
N LYS A 64 4.82 -14.37 10.52
CA LYS A 64 3.38 -14.18 10.48
C LYS A 64 2.84 -14.30 9.07
N LYS A 65 1.73 -15.02 8.91
CA LYS A 65 1.03 -15.14 7.63
C LYS A 65 0.16 -13.92 7.40
N ILE A 66 0.36 -13.26 6.26
CA ILE A 66 -0.42 -12.14 5.80
C ILE A 66 -1.26 -12.61 4.60
N ALA A 67 -2.56 -12.67 4.77
CA ALA A 67 -3.45 -13.06 3.68
C ALA A 67 -3.56 -11.98 2.60
N ILE A 68 -3.95 -12.40 1.39
CA ILE A 68 -4.30 -11.48 0.32
C ILE A 68 -5.67 -10.87 0.67
N PRO A 69 -5.76 -9.55 0.87
CA PRO A 69 -6.94 -8.91 1.47
C PRO A 69 -8.04 -8.64 0.45
N GLU A 70 -9.31 -8.65 0.89
CA GLU A 70 -10.44 -8.12 0.10
C GLU A 70 -10.72 -6.66 0.43
N THR A 71 -10.45 -6.23 1.67
CA THR A 71 -10.65 -4.86 2.14
C THR A 71 -9.39 -4.28 2.76
N VAL A 72 -9.32 -2.95 2.82
CA VAL A 72 -8.18 -2.24 3.44
C VAL A 72 -8.07 -2.58 4.92
N GLY A 73 -9.20 -2.72 5.62
CA GLY A 73 -9.23 -3.09 7.03
C GLY A 73 -8.71 -4.50 7.31
N GLU A 74 -9.03 -5.46 6.42
CA GLU A 74 -8.43 -6.81 6.50
C GLU A 74 -6.91 -6.75 6.34
N TYR A 75 -6.42 -5.97 5.36
CA TYR A 75 -4.99 -5.82 5.15
C TYR A 75 -4.29 -5.22 6.36
N ALA A 76 -4.82 -4.12 6.88
CA ALA A 76 -4.29 -3.47 8.08
C ALA A 76 -4.31 -4.42 9.30
N ASN A 77 -5.37 -5.22 9.46
CA ASN A 77 -5.48 -6.18 10.55
C ASN A 77 -4.41 -7.29 10.47
N TYR A 78 -4.19 -7.87 9.27
CA TYR A 78 -3.12 -8.85 9.10
C TYR A 78 -1.73 -8.24 9.35
N LEU A 79 -1.46 -7.05 8.82
CA LEU A 79 -0.18 -6.36 9.02
C LEU A 79 0.04 -5.92 10.48
N SER A 80 -1.02 -5.69 11.25
CA SER A 80 -0.93 -5.33 12.68
C SER A 80 -0.33 -6.43 13.57
N GLN A 81 -0.15 -7.65 13.04
CA GLN A 81 0.55 -8.73 13.74
C GLN A 81 2.07 -8.51 13.80
N VAL A 82 2.62 -7.66 12.96
CA VAL A 82 4.06 -7.39 12.83
C VAL A 82 4.46 -5.97 13.20
N GLY A 83 3.50 -5.06 13.41
CA GLY A 83 3.81 -3.69 13.79
C GLY A 83 2.59 -2.78 13.89
N THR A 84 2.83 -1.49 14.09
CA THR A 84 1.78 -0.47 14.09
C THR A 84 1.47 -0.06 12.66
N VAL A 85 0.19 -0.14 12.27
CA VAL A 85 -0.26 0.14 10.90
C VAL A 85 -0.98 1.48 10.82
N THR A 86 -0.57 2.33 9.88
CA THR A 86 -1.23 3.60 9.57
C THR A 86 -1.41 3.77 8.05
N LEU A 87 -2.36 4.60 7.65
CA LEU A 87 -2.60 4.92 6.24
C LEU A 87 -1.69 6.06 5.82
N ASN A 88 -0.78 5.82 4.89
CA ASN A 88 0.25 6.75 4.45
C ASN A 88 1.05 7.33 5.65
N ASP A 89 1.77 8.41 5.47
CA ASP A 89 2.50 9.12 6.55
C ASP A 89 1.58 10.01 7.41
N THR A 90 0.28 9.76 7.41
CA THR A 90 -0.68 10.61 8.13
C THR A 90 -0.76 10.33 9.62
N GLY A 91 -0.29 9.15 10.05
CA GLY A 91 -0.46 8.65 11.41
C GLY A 91 -1.89 8.25 11.78
N TYR A 92 -2.83 8.30 10.82
CA TYR A 92 -4.20 7.85 11.04
C TYR A 92 -4.35 6.36 10.80
N LYS A 93 -5.18 5.70 11.61
CA LYS A 93 -5.63 4.34 11.33
C LYS A 93 -6.64 4.35 10.19
N VAL A 94 -6.74 3.24 9.47
CA VAL A 94 -7.67 3.13 8.33
C VAL A 94 -9.13 3.29 8.72
N GLU A 95 -9.49 2.98 9.98
CA GLU A 95 -10.83 3.15 10.51
C GLU A 95 -11.21 4.62 10.75
N ASP A 96 -10.22 5.47 10.96
CA ASP A 96 -10.40 6.89 11.29
C ASP A 96 -10.50 7.78 10.05
N VAL A 97 -10.29 7.21 8.85
CA VAL A 97 -10.33 7.93 7.57
C VAL A 97 -11.59 7.59 6.80
N GLU A 98 -12.27 8.61 6.30
CA GLU A 98 -13.48 8.46 5.48
C GLU A 98 -13.17 8.51 3.98
N LEU A 99 -13.90 7.70 3.21
CA LEU A 99 -13.87 7.67 1.75
C LEU A 99 -15.28 7.96 1.22
N GLU A 100 -15.41 9.02 0.44
CA GLU A 100 -16.70 9.40 -0.15
C GLU A 100 -17.27 8.31 -1.07
N GLY A 101 -18.57 8.37 -1.30
CA GLY A 101 -19.26 7.44 -2.22
C GLY A 101 -18.68 7.51 -3.64
N ASN A 102 -18.42 6.35 -4.24
CA ASN A 102 -17.68 6.16 -5.50
C ASN A 102 -16.26 6.76 -5.48
N GLY A 103 -15.70 7.02 -4.30
CA GLY A 103 -14.32 7.48 -4.12
C GLY A 103 -13.32 6.38 -4.44
N ILE A 104 -12.15 6.79 -4.92
CA ILE A 104 -10.99 5.92 -5.17
C ILE A 104 -9.78 6.46 -4.43
N SER A 105 -8.86 5.56 -4.07
CA SER A 105 -7.59 5.97 -3.47
C SER A 105 -6.72 6.76 -4.46
N SER A 106 -5.72 7.47 -3.96
CA SER A 106 -4.63 7.93 -4.79
C SER A 106 -3.86 6.74 -5.39
N MET A 107 -3.15 6.97 -6.50
CA MET A 107 -2.29 5.93 -7.10
C MET A 107 -1.07 5.57 -6.24
N ALA A 108 -0.74 6.40 -5.26
CA ALA A 108 0.40 6.24 -4.35
C ALA A 108 -0.06 5.96 -2.90
N ALA A 109 -1.24 5.37 -2.70
CA ALA A 109 -1.68 4.98 -1.37
C ALA A 109 -0.87 3.77 -0.87
N TYR A 110 -0.56 3.75 0.43
CA TYR A 110 0.12 2.64 1.08
C TYR A 110 -0.29 2.53 2.55
N LEU A 111 -0.12 1.35 3.12
CA LEU A 111 -0.10 1.14 4.56
C LEU A 111 1.35 1.21 5.02
N ASN A 112 1.62 2.12 5.95
CA ASN A 112 2.90 2.17 6.65
C ASN A 112 2.84 1.21 7.85
N VAL A 113 3.84 0.37 7.98
CA VAL A 113 3.99 -0.57 9.11
C VAL A 113 5.28 -0.22 9.84
N GLU A 114 5.15 0.35 11.03
CA GLU A 114 6.25 0.56 11.95
C GLU A 114 6.44 -0.71 12.79
N LEU A 115 7.53 -1.41 12.54
CA LEU A 115 7.89 -2.65 13.26
C LEU A 115 8.36 -2.37 14.68
N ASP A 116 8.31 -3.37 15.54
CA ASP A 116 8.87 -3.30 16.91
C ASP A 116 10.37 -3.01 16.93
N SER A 117 11.09 -3.30 15.83
CA SER A 117 12.51 -2.94 15.65
C SER A 117 12.75 -1.45 15.42
N GLY A 118 11.70 -0.68 15.09
CA GLY A 118 11.76 0.71 14.64
C GLY A 118 12.02 0.86 13.15
N ASP A 119 12.09 -0.25 12.40
CA ASP A 119 12.12 -0.20 10.93
C ASP A 119 10.71 0.00 10.38
N GLU A 120 10.60 0.60 9.20
CA GLU A 120 9.32 0.81 8.51
C GLU A 120 9.24 0.00 7.22
N ALA A 121 8.02 -0.41 6.88
CA ALA A 121 7.71 -1.04 5.59
C ALA A 121 6.46 -0.42 4.98
N HIS A 122 6.49 -0.23 3.67
CA HIS A 122 5.38 0.31 2.91
C HIS A 122 4.72 -0.79 2.08
N PHE A 123 3.43 -0.98 2.28
CA PHE A 123 2.60 -1.90 1.51
C PHE A 123 1.68 -1.08 0.61
N TYR A 124 2.03 -0.98 -0.67
CA TYR A 124 1.29 -0.17 -1.63
C TYR A 124 -0.04 -0.83 -1.98
N LEU A 125 -1.10 -0.02 -2.10
CA LEU A 125 -2.42 -0.50 -2.46
C LEU A 125 -3.22 0.55 -3.24
N ARG A 126 -4.21 0.07 -3.99
CA ARG A 126 -5.33 0.90 -4.47
C ARG A 126 -6.62 0.31 -3.94
N TYR A 127 -7.56 1.18 -3.64
CA TYR A 127 -8.86 0.80 -3.11
C TYR A 127 -9.95 1.73 -3.60
N GLU A 128 -11.18 1.24 -3.55
CA GLU A 128 -12.35 1.99 -3.97
C GLU A 128 -13.53 1.79 -3.02
N ASN A 129 -14.42 2.77 -3.00
CA ASN A 129 -15.72 2.68 -2.38
C ASN A 129 -16.77 2.42 -3.47
N PRO A 130 -17.23 1.18 -3.68
CA PRO A 130 -18.22 0.88 -4.73
C PRO A 130 -19.62 1.37 -4.39
N THR A 131 -19.83 1.93 -3.20
CA THR A 131 -21.13 2.42 -2.74
C THR A 131 -21.30 3.91 -3.04
N LYS A 132 -22.55 4.41 -2.94
CA LYS A 132 -22.85 5.85 -3.06
C LYS A 132 -22.78 6.59 -1.73
N LYS A 133 -22.44 5.90 -0.64
CA LYS A 133 -22.37 6.47 0.72
C LYS A 133 -20.92 6.64 1.11
N THR A 134 -20.63 7.60 1.95
CA THR A 134 -19.34 7.67 2.65
C THR A 134 -19.18 6.46 3.55
N ILE A 135 -18.02 5.82 3.51
CA ILE A 135 -17.62 4.67 4.33
C ILE A 135 -16.29 4.97 5.00
N SER A 136 -15.90 4.17 5.99
CA SER A 136 -14.51 4.14 6.45
C SER A 136 -13.60 3.56 5.38
N VAL A 137 -12.35 4.04 5.27
CA VAL A 137 -11.34 3.43 4.37
C VAL A 137 -11.15 1.95 4.71
N ALA A 138 -11.31 1.54 5.96
CA ALA A 138 -11.25 0.13 6.34
C ALA A 138 -12.28 -0.75 5.61
N GLU A 139 -13.44 -0.19 5.23
CA GLU A 139 -14.51 -0.90 4.48
C GLU A 139 -14.28 -0.89 2.97
N ALA A 140 -13.31 -0.11 2.48
CA ALA A 140 -13.05 0.03 1.05
C ALA A 140 -12.52 -1.27 0.45
N SER A 141 -12.99 -1.60 -0.76
CA SER A 141 -12.54 -2.77 -1.51
C SER A 141 -11.14 -2.52 -2.05
N VAL A 142 -10.24 -3.47 -1.85
CA VAL A 142 -8.91 -3.46 -2.47
C VAL A 142 -9.04 -3.78 -3.96
N THR A 143 -8.35 -3.01 -4.79
CA THR A 143 -8.31 -3.22 -6.25
C THR A 143 -6.89 -3.52 -6.75
N PHE A 144 -5.89 -3.27 -5.92
CA PHE A 144 -4.48 -3.54 -6.21
C PHE A 144 -3.67 -3.58 -4.93
N ILE A 145 -2.72 -4.50 -4.86
CA ILE A 145 -1.65 -4.50 -3.85
C ILE A 145 -0.29 -4.66 -4.52
N GLU A 146 0.74 -4.07 -3.93
CA GLU A 146 2.13 -4.29 -4.30
C GLU A 146 2.96 -4.43 -3.03
N VAL A 147 3.76 -5.48 -2.98
CA VAL A 147 4.77 -5.73 -1.93
C VAL A 147 6.12 -5.76 -2.61
N LYS A 148 7.03 -4.87 -2.22
CA LYS A 148 8.33 -4.78 -2.86
C LYS A 148 9.44 -4.47 -1.86
N TYR A 149 10.65 -4.88 -2.24
CA TYR A 149 11.91 -4.50 -1.63
C TYR A 149 12.77 -3.78 -2.65
N ASP A 150 13.19 -2.57 -2.34
CA ASP A 150 14.13 -1.81 -3.18
C ASP A 150 15.47 -1.66 -2.46
N GLU A 151 16.46 -2.46 -2.88
CA GLU A 151 17.81 -2.41 -2.31
C GLU A 151 18.59 -1.11 -2.64
N TYR A 152 18.09 -0.34 -3.60
CA TYR A 152 18.67 0.94 -4.02
C TYR A 152 17.95 2.15 -3.42
N ALA A 153 16.87 1.95 -2.70
CA ALA A 153 16.25 3.03 -1.94
C ALA A 153 17.25 3.47 -0.88
N GLU A 154 17.77 4.68 -1.02
CA GLU A 154 18.64 5.32 0.00
C GLU A 154 17.85 5.57 1.30
N GLU A 155 16.53 5.52 1.22
CA GLU A 155 15.60 5.73 2.30
C GLU A 155 15.26 4.40 2.99
N GLU A 156 15.01 4.49 4.29
CA GLU A 156 14.85 3.36 5.21
C GLU A 156 13.58 2.53 5.00
N TYR A 157 12.71 2.98 4.09
CA TYR A 157 11.32 2.57 3.97
C TYR A 157 11.06 1.11 3.56
N ASP A 158 12.00 0.45 2.91
CA ASP A 158 11.76 -0.90 2.41
C ASP A 158 12.68 -1.97 3.04
N LYS A 159 13.48 -1.60 4.05
CA LYS A 159 14.39 -2.55 4.70
C LYS A 159 13.65 -3.68 5.39
N ALA A 160 12.49 -3.38 5.97
CA ALA A 160 11.66 -4.34 6.66
C ALA A 160 11.00 -5.36 5.71
N ALA A 161 10.83 -5.03 4.43
CA ALA A 161 10.35 -5.98 3.43
C ALA A 161 11.40 -7.05 3.08
N LYS A 162 12.65 -6.87 3.55
CA LYS A 162 13.70 -7.88 3.39
C LYS A 162 13.37 -9.12 4.24
N GLY A 163 13.22 -10.25 3.57
CA GLY A 163 12.90 -11.51 4.24
C GLY A 163 11.43 -11.86 4.20
N ILE A 164 10.59 -11.07 3.52
CA ILE A 164 9.25 -11.49 3.16
C ILE A 164 9.34 -12.71 2.26
N GLU A 165 8.62 -13.77 2.63
CA GLU A 165 8.46 -14.97 1.82
C GLU A 165 7.05 -14.99 1.22
N VAL A 166 6.98 -15.24 -0.09
CA VAL A 166 5.73 -15.30 -0.83
C VAL A 166 5.41 -16.75 -1.12
N GLU A 167 4.33 -17.25 -0.55
CA GLU A 167 3.84 -18.59 -0.84
C GLU A 167 2.95 -18.54 -2.07
N THR A 168 3.26 -19.39 -3.03
CA THR A 168 2.54 -19.49 -4.28
C THR A 168 1.95 -20.88 -4.47
N SER A 169 1.12 -21.07 -5.49
CA SER A 169 0.59 -22.39 -5.87
C SER A 169 1.69 -23.42 -6.17
N GLU A 170 2.88 -22.95 -6.58
CA GLU A 170 3.96 -23.80 -7.11
C GLU A 170 5.24 -23.78 -6.23
N GLY A 171 5.22 -23.04 -5.11
CA GLY A 171 6.34 -22.98 -4.18
C GLY A 171 6.59 -21.60 -3.61
N THR A 172 7.61 -21.46 -2.78
CA THR A 172 7.93 -20.23 -2.04
C THR A 172 9.00 -19.42 -2.74
N LEU A 173 8.79 -18.10 -2.83
CA LEU A 173 9.75 -17.11 -3.31
C LEU A 173 10.06 -16.13 -2.17
N ALA A 174 11.34 -15.98 -1.82
CA ALA A 174 11.75 -15.02 -0.80
C ALA A 174 12.24 -13.72 -1.46
N LEU A 175 11.75 -12.56 -0.99
CA LEU A 175 12.22 -11.26 -1.43
C LEU A 175 13.72 -11.12 -1.11
N ASN A 176 14.41 -10.33 -1.93
CA ASN A 176 15.86 -10.10 -1.83
C ASN A 176 16.73 -11.36 -2.06
N ASN A 177 16.15 -12.49 -2.42
CA ASN A 177 16.89 -13.66 -2.83
C ASN A 177 17.11 -13.68 -4.34
N LYS A 178 18.28 -14.21 -4.76
CA LYS A 178 18.57 -14.42 -6.17
C LYS A 178 17.67 -15.51 -6.74
N VAL A 179 16.81 -15.10 -7.66
CA VAL A 179 15.90 -16.00 -8.36
C VAL A 179 16.29 -16.03 -9.85
N LYS A 180 16.57 -17.22 -10.35
CA LYS A 180 16.85 -17.37 -11.78
C LYS A 180 15.57 -17.22 -12.58
N TYR A 181 15.65 -16.52 -13.69
CA TYR A 181 14.57 -16.41 -14.68
C TYR A 181 13.89 -17.74 -15.00
N ALA A 182 14.71 -18.77 -15.25
CA ALA A 182 14.23 -20.11 -15.50
C ALA A 182 13.45 -20.73 -14.31
N GLN A 183 13.71 -20.28 -13.09
CA GLN A 183 13.01 -20.76 -11.90
C GLN A 183 11.58 -20.22 -11.86
N VAL A 184 11.37 -18.91 -12.15
CA VAL A 184 10.02 -18.31 -12.21
C VAL A 184 9.19 -18.98 -13.30
N ARG A 185 9.75 -19.15 -14.50
CA ARG A 185 9.08 -19.85 -15.59
C ARG A 185 8.78 -21.33 -15.27
N LYS A 186 9.67 -21.97 -14.50
CA LYS A 186 9.43 -23.34 -14.05
C LYS A 186 8.26 -23.43 -13.07
N LEU A 187 8.08 -22.40 -12.24
CA LEU A 187 6.98 -22.34 -11.27
C LEU A 187 5.64 -22.04 -11.96
N PHE A 188 5.61 -21.03 -12.84
CA PHE A 188 4.35 -20.47 -13.35
C PHE A 188 4.14 -20.63 -14.85
N GLY A 189 5.07 -21.30 -15.56
CA GLY A 189 5.05 -21.39 -17.02
C GLY A 189 5.55 -20.12 -17.71
N ASP A 190 5.27 -20.02 -19.01
CA ASP A 190 5.62 -18.82 -19.77
C ASP A 190 4.68 -17.66 -19.43
N PRO A 191 5.21 -16.48 -19.12
CA PRO A 191 4.38 -15.31 -18.81
C PRO A 191 3.67 -14.79 -20.07
N GLU A 192 2.50 -14.15 -19.87
CA GLU A 192 1.78 -13.46 -20.95
C GLU A 192 2.59 -12.27 -21.48
N GLN A 193 3.30 -11.59 -20.59
CA GLN A 193 4.20 -10.49 -20.91
C GLN A 193 5.42 -10.53 -20.01
N GLU A 194 6.57 -10.20 -20.60
CA GLU A 194 7.84 -10.03 -19.89
C GLU A 194 8.47 -8.72 -20.30
N THR A 195 8.83 -7.89 -19.33
CA THR A 195 9.49 -6.60 -19.55
C THR A 195 10.47 -6.35 -18.42
N ASP A 196 11.76 -6.22 -18.73
CA ASP A 196 12.84 -5.90 -17.78
C ASP A 196 12.85 -6.74 -16.50
N GLY A 197 12.51 -8.04 -16.61
CA GLY A 197 12.47 -8.95 -15.49
C GLY A 197 11.16 -8.95 -14.70
N ARG A 198 10.17 -8.26 -15.20
CA ARG A 198 8.80 -8.34 -14.70
C ARG A 198 8.01 -9.34 -15.50
N PHE A 199 7.49 -10.33 -14.83
CA PHE A 199 6.67 -11.41 -15.41
C PHE A 199 5.22 -11.16 -15.06
N HIS A 200 4.37 -11.12 -16.08
CA HIS A 200 2.94 -10.88 -15.95
C HIS A 200 2.14 -12.12 -16.29
N TYR A 201 1.19 -12.43 -15.44
CA TYR A 201 0.28 -13.56 -15.54
C TYR A 201 -1.15 -13.13 -15.22
N THR A 202 -2.11 -13.81 -15.78
CA THR A 202 -3.53 -13.66 -15.43
C THR A 202 -4.09 -15.04 -15.11
N ASP A 203 -4.83 -15.18 -14.00
CA ASP A 203 -5.50 -16.42 -13.68
C ASP A 203 -6.92 -16.49 -14.26
N ASP A 204 -7.55 -17.66 -14.15
CA ASP A 204 -8.90 -17.90 -14.67
C ASP A 204 -9.97 -17.03 -13.98
N ALA A 205 -9.71 -16.52 -12.78
CA ALA A 205 -10.59 -15.62 -12.05
C ALA A 205 -10.42 -14.15 -12.47
N GLY A 206 -9.40 -13.84 -13.31
CA GLY A 206 -9.12 -12.53 -13.84
C GLY A 206 -8.21 -11.66 -12.96
N TYR A 207 -7.59 -12.24 -11.93
CA TYR A 207 -6.53 -11.55 -11.18
C TYR A 207 -5.27 -11.49 -12.02
N LYS A 208 -4.64 -10.30 -12.04
CA LYS A 208 -3.38 -10.11 -12.75
C LYS A 208 -2.24 -10.03 -11.74
N TYR A 209 -1.23 -10.81 -11.96
CA TYR A 209 -0.05 -10.91 -11.13
C TYR A 209 1.17 -10.35 -11.85
N MET A 210 2.03 -9.64 -11.13
CA MET A 210 3.35 -9.26 -11.61
C MET A 210 4.39 -9.72 -10.59
N PHE A 211 5.42 -10.40 -11.08
CA PHE A 211 6.61 -10.77 -10.30
C PHE A 211 7.79 -9.97 -10.80
N ASP A 212 8.38 -9.12 -9.95
CA ASP A 212 9.57 -8.33 -10.27
C ASP A 212 10.83 -9.10 -9.85
N CYS A 213 11.48 -9.73 -10.81
CA CYS A 213 12.65 -10.56 -10.58
C CYS A 213 13.96 -9.87 -10.99
N CYS A 214 13.98 -8.60 -11.31
CA CYS A 214 15.09 -7.90 -11.92
C CYS A 214 15.75 -8.70 -13.06
N ASN A 215 16.05 -8.08 -14.16
CA ASN A 215 16.75 -8.77 -15.25
C ASN A 215 18.13 -9.27 -14.80
N GLU A 216 18.72 -10.23 -15.53
CA GLU A 216 20.03 -10.81 -15.22
C GLU A 216 21.13 -9.77 -15.09
N ASN A 217 21.02 -8.61 -15.78
CA ASN A 217 21.94 -7.49 -15.72
C ASN A 217 21.87 -6.74 -14.37
N ARG A 218 20.81 -6.95 -13.58
CA ARG A 218 20.59 -6.38 -12.24
C ARG A 218 20.62 -7.43 -11.13
N ASN A 219 21.42 -8.47 -11.27
CA ASN A 219 21.63 -9.55 -10.30
C ASN A 219 20.52 -10.58 -10.14
N GLY A 220 19.38 -10.47 -10.83
CA GLY A 220 18.29 -11.46 -10.78
C GLY A 220 17.67 -11.59 -9.39
N ILE A 221 17.56 -10.50 -8.64
CA ILE A 221 16.96 -10.50 -7.29
C ILE A 221 15.44 -10.41 -7.41
N PHE A 222 14.71 -11.25 -6.70
CA PHE A 222 13.28 -11.12 -6.55
C PHE A 222 12.96 -9.94 -5.64
N ARG A 223 12.42 -8.87 -6.20
CA ARG A 223 12.16 -7.62 -5.50
C ARG A 223 10.73 -7.49 -5.00
N GLY A 224 9.81 -8.19 -5.60
CA GLY A 224 8.42 -8.07 -5.17
C GLY A 224 7.41 -8.64 -6.12
N PHE A 225 6.17 -8.46 -5.75
CA PHE A 225 5.02 -8.85 -6.53
C PHE A 225 3.91 -7.80 -6.45
N SER A 226 3.00 -7.83 -7.41
CA SER A 226 1.72 -7.14 -7.29
C SER A 226 0.57 -8.03 -7.72
N ILE A 227 -0.62 -7.71 -7.22
CA ILE A 227 -1.88 -8.33 -7.59
C ILE A 227 -2.86 -7.21 -7.96
N GLU A 228 -3.36 -7.23 -9.20
CA GLU A 228 -4.48 -6.40 -9.62
C GLU A 228 -5.75 -7.24 -9.61
N TYR A 229 -6.77 -6.77 -8.91
CA TYR A 229 -8.04 -7.47 -8.75
C TYR A 229 -8.92 -7.26 -9.99
N PRO A 230 -9.74 -8.24 -10.36
CA PRO A 230 -10.67 -8.08 -11.48
C PRO A 230 -11.67 -6.97 -11.19
N SER A 231 -11.99 -6.17 -12.21
CA SER A 231 -13.05 -5.16 -12.10
C SER A 231 -14.39 -5.85 -11.83
N LYS A 232 -15.10 -5.38 -10.81
CA LYS A 232 -16.45 -5.87 -10.45
C LYS A 232 -17.53 -5.27 -11.35
#